data_cc7194d1382acbfa3f21654ce4404d7c
#
_entry.id   cc7194d1382acbfa3f21654ce4404d7c
#
_cell.length_a   1.000
_cell.length_b   1.000
_cell.length_c   1.000
_cell.angle_alpha   90.00
_cell.angle_beta   90.00
_cell.angle_gamma   90.00
#
_symmetry.space_group_name_H-M   'P 1'
#
loop_
_entity.id
_entity.type
_entity.pdbx_description
1 polymer ?
#
loop_
_entity_poly.entity_id
_entity_poly.type
_entity_poly.pdbx_seq_one_letter_code
_entity_poly.pdbx_strand_id
1 'polypeptide(L)'
;VARTTGAAQSTAPSTPASDDTAPRATPAADPPAATRTPGLLARLNARRAASGTGVGAGSDAEVRDAPLTPRSARKRLRAARRARKLYERSEVRRFTSRSRRRRNLWIAAIGTAAALVAFVLVGVYSPLMALRTIEVTGTERIPATDIVQALDGQLDTPLPLIDFAAVKQELSEFTLIRSYVTESRPPHTLVVRIVERNPVGSIASADGFDLVDAAGVVISSGAERTPQYPVVDAAGGASGAGFEAAVAVIAALPEGIRSQLDTVTAATKDDVTLTLGGGARVVWGNSERAEYKAVVLSALLVAHPVGSVTEYDVSSPDSAVVR
;
A
#
# COMPACT_ATOMS: atom_id res chain seq x y z
N VAL A 1 49.50 -19.73 38.51
CA VAL A 1 50.14 -18.62 39.26
C VAL A 1 49.94 -17.35 38.43
N ALA A 2 49.45 -16.35 39.10
CA ALA A 2 49.39 -14.90 38.78
C ALA A 2 48.38 -14.39 37.71
N ARG A 3 47.38 -13.73 38.28
CA ARG A 3 46.50 -12.68 37.72
C ARG A 3 47.32 -11.53 37.11
N THR A 4 46.77 -10.92 36.04
CA THR A 4 46.83 -9.44 35.88
C THR A 4 45.65 -8.94 35.11
N THR A 5 44.91 -8.05 35.73
CA THR A 5 43.77 -7.26 35.29
C THR A 5 44.26 -6.16 34.36
N GLY A 6 43.63 -5.98 33.23
CA GLY A 6 43.89 -4.84 32.33
C GLY A 6 42.55 -4.28 31.80
N ALA A 7 42.10 -3.17 32.37
CA ALA A 7 40.94 -2.41 31.95
C ALA A 7 41.25 -1.68 30.65
N ALA A 8 40.44 -1.86 29.61
CA ALA A 8 40.45 -1.08 28.38
C ALA A 8 39.29 -0.07 28.43
N GLN A 9 39.65 1.19 28.35
CA GLN A 9 38.77 2.36 28.29
C GLN A 9 38.03 2.39 26.96
N SER A 10 36.70 2.49 27.06
CA SER A 10 35.82 2.81 25.97
C SER A 10 35.92 4.27 25.59
N THR A 11 36.39 4.58 24.39
CA THR A 11 36.31 5.91 23.76
C THR A 11 35.09 5.90 22.80
N ALA A 12 34.05 6.61 23.21
CA ALA A 12 32.93 6.93 22.34
C ALA A 12 33.32 8.07 21.38
N PRO A 13 32.90 8.06 20.10
CA PRO A 13 33.05 9.19 19.21
C PRO A 13 31.98 10.25 19.46
N SER A 14 32.42 11.47 19.57
CA SER A 14 31.65 12.70 19.73
C SER A 14 30.81 12.98 18.47
N THR A 15 29.53 13.18 18.68
CA THR A 15 28.55 13.71 17.69
C THR A 15 28.80 15.22 17.49
N PRO A 16 28.86 15.75 16.27
CA PRO A 16 28.85 17.19 16.06
C PRO A 16 27.45 17.75 16.27
N ALA A 17 27.39 18.84 17.04
CA ALA A 17 26.19 19.61 17.30
C ALA A 17 25.61 20.21 16.00
N SER A 18 24.37 19.94 15.71
CA SER A 18 23.61 20.64 14.69
C SER A 18 23.11 21.97 15.25
N ASP A 19 23.51 23.04 14.64
CA ASP A 19 23.02 24.40 14.84
C ASP A 19 21.55 24.47 14.40
N ASP A 20 20.65 24.52 15.37
CA ASP A 20 19.23 24.68 15.17
C ASP A 20 18.90 26.20 15.21
N THR A 21 19.05 26.85 14.05
CA THR A 21 18.60 28.23 13.87
C THR A 21 17.14 28.23 13.43
N ALA A 22 16.22 28.14 14.40
CA ALA A 22 14.82 28.38 14.18
C ALA A 22 14.57 29.85 13.82
N PRO A 23 13.82 30.17 12.78
CA PRO A 23 13.40 31.54 12.50
C PRO A 23 12.36 31.99 13.51
N ARG A 24 12.69 33.07 14.22
CA ARG A 24 11.89 33.84 15.18
C ARG A 24 10.58 34.28 14.53
N ALA A 25 9.46 33.71 15.00
CA ALA A 25 8.13 34.13 14.60
C ALA A 25 7.86 35.59 15.02
N THR A 26 7.55 36.42 14.04
CA THR A 26 7.01 37.76 14.18
C THR A 26 5.62 37.68 14.81
N PRO A 27 5.24 38.51 15.80
CA PRO A 27 3.91 38.50 16.36
C PRO A 27 2.90 38.98 15.32
N ALA A 28 1.88 38.16 15.08
CA ALA A 28 0.75 38.49 14.22
C ALA A 28 -0.05 39.62 14.86
N ALA A 29 -0.29 40.67 14.08
CA ALA A 29 -1.12 41.78 14.42
C ALA A 29 -2.56 41.33 14.65
N ASP A 30 -3.20 41.83 15.73
CA ASP A 30 -4.61 41.65 16.05
C ASP A 30 -5.51 42.12 14.90
N PRO A 31 -6.55 41.35 14.52
CA PRO A 31 -7.55 41.80 13.58
C PRO A 31 -8.43 42.89 14.21
N PRO A 32 -8.86 43.89 13.45
CA PRO A 32 -9.70 44.98 13.98
C PRO A 32 -11.06 44.44 14.47
N ALA A 33 -11.47 44.95 15.60
CA ALA A 33 -12.73 44.64 16.28
C ALA A 33 -13.92 44.82 15.32
N ALA A 34 -14.58 43.70 14.99
CA ALA A 34 -15.84 43.73 14.27
C ALA A 34 -16.93 44.40 15.13
N THR A 35 -17.39 45.55 14.69
CA THR A 35 -18.55 46.25 15.25
C THR A 35 -19.79 45.36 15.12
N ARG A 36 -20.17 44.75 16.25
CA ARG A 36 -21.42 43.98 16.37
C ARG A 36 -22.61 44.93 16.35
N THR A 37 -23.28 45.04 15.25
CA THR A 37 -24.61 45.64 15.16
C THR A 37 -25.58 44.84 16.05
N PRO A 38 -26.30 45.43 17.02
CA PRO A 38 -27.24 44.70 17.84
C PRO A 38 -28.42 44.24 16.97
N GLY A 39 -28.64 42.91 16.95
CA GLY A 39 -29.66 42.26 16.16
C GLY A 39 -31.07 42.69 16.56
N LEU A 40 -31.98 42.58 15.63
CA LEU A 40 -33.41 42.98 15.68
C LEU A 40 -34.18 42.46 16.89
N LEU A 41 -33.69 41.43 17.58
CA LEU A 41 -34.29 40.84 18.79
C LEU A 41 -34.09 41.69 20.07
N ALA A 42 -33.08 42.59 20.09
CA ALA A 42 -32.88 43.51 21.24
C ALA A 42 -33.88 44.65 21.24
N ARG A 43 -34.45 45.00 20.07
CA ARG A 43 -35.46 46.07 19.94
C ARG A 43 -36.87 45.64 20.35
N LEU A 44 -37.19 44.35 20.37
CA LEU A 44 -38.50 43.83 20.79
C LEU A 44 -38.62 43.71 22.31
N ASN A 45 -37.52 43.53 23.03
CA ASN A 45 -37.54 43.47 24.50
C ASN A 45 -37.53 44.87 25.15
N ALA A 46 -37.00 45.89 24.50
CA ALA A 46 -37.00 47.27 25.03
C ALA A 46 -38.39 47.93 24.98
N ARG A 47 -39.29 47.49 24.09
CA ARG A 47 -40.68 48.02 24.04
C ARG A 47 -41.62 47.43 25.08
N ARG A 48 -41.23 46.32 25.75
CA ARG A 48 -42.06 45.67 26.77
C ARG A 48 -41.75 46.16 28.20
N ALA A 49 -40.68 46.92 28.38
CA ALA A 49 -40.29 47.49 29.69
C ALA A 49 -40.78 48.93 29.92
N ALA A 50 -41.34 49.56 28.88
CA ALA A 50 -41.74 50.97 28.94
C ALA A 50 -43.25 51.22 29.21
N SER A 51 -44.02 50.17 29.52
CA SER A 51 -45.46 50.33 29.83
C SER A 51 -45.83 49.75 31.20
N GLY A 52 -45.20 50.27 32.24
CA GLY A 52 -45.47 49.75 33.57
C GLY A 52 -44.95 50.63 34.72
N THR A 53 -45.16 51.94 34.62
CA THR A 53 -45.01 52.81 35.76
C THR A 53 -46.24 53.75 35.88
N GLY A 54 -47.29 53.24 36.50
CA GLY A 54 -48.37 54.01 37.02
C GLY A 54 -48.43 53.72 38.53
N VAL A 55 -47.70 54.51 39.27
CA VAL A 55 -47.83 54.56 40.75
C VAL A 55 -49.09 55.29 40.99
N GLY A 56 -50.15 54.60 41.45
CA GLY A 56 -51.31 55.12 42.08
C GLY A 56 -51.25 54.77 43.55
N ALA A 57 -50.84 55.71 44.39
CA ALA A 57 -51.09 55.70 45.84
C ALA A 57 -52.57 55.88 46.09
N GLY A 58 -53.15 55.07 46.93
CA GLY A 58 -54.50 55.29 47.34
C GLY A 58 -55.16 54.11 48.01
N SER A 59 -55.32 54.27 49.33
CA SER A 59 -56.31 53.69 50.21
C SER A 59 -56.24 52.22 50.57
N ASP A 60 -55.87 52.00 51.81
CA ASP A 60 -56.23 50.85 52.61
C ASP A 60 -57.77 50.70 52.60
N ALA A 61 -58.24 49.94 51.68
CA ALA A 61 -59.65 49.49 51.71
C ALA A 61 -59.63 48.08 52.34
N GLU A 62 -60.05 48.12 53.62
CA GLU A 62 -60.44 46.96 54.39
C GLU A 62 -61.24 45.98 53.55
N VAL A 63 -60.64 44.84 53.27
CA VAL A 63 -61.29 43.72 52.55
C VAL A 63 -62.32 43.11 53.53
N ARG A 64 -63.54 43.64 53.48
CA ARG A 64 -64.69 42.99 54.11
C ARG A 64 -64.84 41.61 53.43
N ASP A 65 -64.69 40.59 54.25
CA ASP A 65 -64.99 39.19 53.91
C ASP A 65 -66.51 39.09 53.61
N ALA A 66 -66.87 39.31 52.37
CA ALA A 66 -68.20 39.02 51.89
C ALA A 66 -68.38 37.50 51.81
N PRO A 67 -69.45 36.95 52.36
CA PRO A 67 -69.70 35.52 52.44
C PRO A 67 -69.65 34.93 50.99
N LEU A 68 -68.77 34.03 50.78
CA LEU A 68 -68.57 33.38 49.47
C LEU A 68 -69.80 32.59 49.07
N THR A 69 -70.53 33.05 48.09
CA THR A 69 -71.68 32.28 47.56
C THR A 69 -71.15 30.99 46.97
N PRO A 70 -71.84 29.85 47.05
CA PRO A 70 -71.36 28.54 46.52
C PRO A 70 -70.98 28.59 45.07
N ARG A 71 -71.50 29.50 44.30
CA ARG A 71 -71.19 29.70 42.86
C ARG A 71 -69.85 30.41 42.69
N SER A 72 -69.48 31.36 43.50
CA SER A 72 -68.21 32.08 43.44
C SER A 72 -67.04 31.19 43.88
N ALA A 73 -67.25 30.37 44.93
CA ALA A 73 -66.31 29.40 45.42
C ALA A 73 -65.99 28.34 44.33
N ARG A 74 -67.01 27.84 43.62
CA ARG A 74 -66.80 26.86 42.47
C ARG A 74 -66.08 27.51 41.31
N LYS A 75 -66.33 28.81 41.03
CA LYS A 75 -65.55 29.53 39.96
C LYS A 75 -64.09 29.70 40.34
N ARG A 76 -63.83 30.10 41.63
CA ARG A 76 -62.41 30.20 42.11
C ARG A 76 -61.70 28.87 42.14
N LEU A 77 -62.36 27.80 42.56
CA LEU A 77 -61.78 26.45 42.51
C LEU A 77 -61.47 26.01 41.07
N ARG A 78 -62.35 26.28 40.11
CA ARG A 78 -62.10 25.99 38.69
C ARG A 78 -60.94 26.83 38.11
N ALA A 79 -60.85 28.10 38.47
CA ALA A 79 -59.75 28.98 38.08
C ALA A 79 -58.43 28.54 38.69
N ALA A 80 -58.42 28.21 40.01
CA ALA A 80 -57.22 27.67 40.67
C ALA A 80 -56.75 26.34 40.08
N ARG A 81 -57.66 25.42 39.74
CA ARG A 81 -57.33 24.17 39.07
C ARG A 81 -56.78 24.38 37.63
N ARG A 82 -57.29 25.38 36.90
CA ARG A 82 -56.78 25.76 35.59
C ARG A 82 -55.39 26.40 35.68
N ALA A 83 -55.19 27.31 36.64
CA ALA A 83 -53.93 27.94 36.93
C ALA A 83 -52.84 26.91 37.30
N ARG A 84 -53.20 25.97 38.22
CA ARG A 84 -52.30 24.86 38.61
C ARG A 84 -51.93 23.99 37.43
N LYS A 85 -52.90 23.60 36.58
CA LYS A 85 -52.67 22.81 35.37
C LYS A 85 -51.79 23.53 34.33
N LEU A 86 -51.89 24.85 34.24
CA LEU A 86 -51.04 25.68 33.37
C LEU A 86 -49.63 25.80 33.94
N TYR A 87 -49.53 25.93 35.28
CA TYR A 87 -48.21 25.98 35.95
C TYR A 87 -47.47 24.65 35.82
N GLU A 88 -48.11 23.53 36.11
CA GLU A 88 -47.56 22.18 35.94
C GLU A 88 -47.12 21.92 34.47
N ARG A 89 -47.92 22.36 33.49
CA ARG A 89 -47.56 22.28 32.08
C ARG A 89 -46.39 23.16 31.70
N SER A 90 -46.22 24.31 32.34
CA SER A 90 -45.09 25.21 32.05
C SER A 90 -43.79 24.69 32.66
N GLU A 91 -43.84 24.08 33.85
CA GLU A 91 -42.68 23.44 34.47
C GLU A 91 -42.20 22.21 33.67
N VAL A 92 -43.14 21.33 33.33
CA VAL A 92 -42.79 20.16 32.47
C VAL A 92 -42.20 20.60 31.13
N ARG A 93 -42.68 21.70 30.54
CA ARG A 93 -42.09 22.24 29.31
C ARG A 93 -40.67 22.78 29.49
N ARG A 94 -40.34 23.39 30.64
CA ARG A 94 -38.99 23.90 30.93
C ARG A 94 -37.98 22.78 31.13
N PHE A 95 -38.34 21.70 31.79
CA PHE A 95 -37.45 20.55 32.01
C PHE A 95 -37.28 19.69 30.76
N THR A 96 -38.32 19.51 29.93
CA THR A 96 -38.27 18.70 28.73
C THR A 96 -37.69 19.42 27.52
N SER A 97 -37.63 20.74 27.49
CA SER A 97 -37.12 21.50 26.33
C SER A 97 -35.63 21.32 26.13
N ARG A 98 -34.82 21.27 27.20
CA ARG A 98 -33.36 21.02 27.10
C ARG A 98 -33.05 19.59 26.66
N SER A 99 -33.78 18.61 27.19
CA SER A 99 -33.64 17.20 26.83
C SER A 99 -34.06 16.97 25.37
N ARG A 100 -35.19 17.54 24.94
CA ARG A 100 -35.64 17.44 23.53
C ARG A 100 -34.68 18.11 22.54
N ARG A 101 -34.13 19.30 22.92
CA ARG A 101 -33.11 19.96 22.07
C ARG A 101 -31.86 19.13 21.96
N ARG A 102 -31.33 18.54 23.04
CA ARG A 102 -30.18 17.64 22.98
C ARG A 102 -30.48 16.41 22.16
N ARG A 103 -31.63 15.76 22.35
CA ARG A 103 -32.03 14.60 21.54
C ARG A 103 -32.16 14.96 20.06
N ASN A 104 -32.79 16.09 19.74
CA ASN A 104 -32.91 16.52 18.35
C ASN A 104 -31.55 16.87 17.71
N LEU A 105 -30.62 17.47 18.47
CA LEU A 105 -29.24 17.70 18.02
C LEU A 105 -28.50 16.38 17.77
N TRP A 106 -28.65 15.39 18.64
CA TRP A 106 -28.08 14.06 18.44
C TRP A 106 -28.70 13.34 17.24
N ILE A 107 -30.01 13.41 17.07
CA ILE A 107 -30.69 12.83 15.90
C ILE A 107 -30.24 13.54 14.62
N ALA A 108 -30.11 14.85 14.63
CA ALA A 108 -29.60 15.60 13.50
C ALA A 108 -28.14 15.24 13.19
N ALA A 109 -27.28 15.16 14.21
CA ALA A 109 -25.88 14.77 14.05
C ALA A 109 -25.72 13.36 13.49
N ILE A 110 -26.46 12.40 14.06
CA ILE A 110 -26.47 11.01 13.58
C ILE A 110 -27.04 10.94 12.14
N GLY A 111 -28.13 11.67 11.87
CA GLY A 111 -28.73 11.75 10.54
C GLY A 111 -27.75 12.33 9.49
N THR A 112 -27.05 13.40 9.85
CA THR A 112 -26.02 13.99 8.97
C THR A 112 -24.86 13.03 8.74
N ALA A 113 -24.38 12.37 9.81
CA ALA A 113 -23.32 11.37 9.69
C ALA A 113 -23.76 10.19 8.82
N ALA A 114 -24.96 9.67 9.03
CA ALA A 114 -25.53 8.59 8.20
C ALA A 114 -25.70 9.00 6.73
N ALA A 115 -26.18 10.23 6.48
CA ALA A 115 -26.29 10.76 5.12
C ALA A 115 -24.93 10.92 4.45
N LEU A 116 -23.90 11.37 5.18
CA LEU A 116 -22.53 11.47 4.66
C LEU A 116 -21.97 10.09 4.32
N VAL A 117 -22.13 9.11 5.22
CA VAL A 117 -21.70 7.72 4.96
C VAL A 117 -22.43 7.16 3.74
N ALA A 118 -23.75 7.34 3.64
CA ALA A 118 -24.53 6.90 2.49
C ALA A 118 -24.07 7.59 1.20
N PHE A 119 -23.78 8.87 1.23
CA PHE A 119 -23.24 9.62 0.08
C PHE A 119 -21.90 9.07 -0.38
N VAL A 120 -20.97 8.80 0.55
CA VAL A 120 -19.66 8.20 0.26
C VAL A 120 -19.83 6.80 -0.32
N LEU A 121 -20.67 5.96 0.30
CA LEU A 121 -20.94 4.61 -0.20
C LEU A 121 -21.53 4.63 -1.61
N VAL A 122 -22.54 5.47 -1.85
CA VAL A 122 -23.12 5.62 -3.21
C VAL A 122 -22.06 6.09 -4.20
N GLY A 123 -21.17 7.02 -3.82
CA GLY A 123 -20.09 7.50 -4.68
C GLY A 123 -19.07 6.41 -5.01
N VAL A 124 -18.62 5.68 -4.00
CA VAL A 124 -17.58 4.62 -4.12
C VAL A 124 -18.09 3.41 -4.89
N TYR A 125 -19.35 2.99 -4.67
CA TYR A 125 -19.97 1.84 -5.35
C TYR A 125 -20.75 2.23 -6.59
N SER A 126 -20.64 3.48 -7.05
CA SER A 126 -21.29 3.97 -8.25
C SER A 126 -20.58 3.45 -9.52
N PRO A 127 -21.27 3.31 -10.65
CA PRO A 127 -20.67 3.11 -11.96
C PRO A 127 -19.63 4.15 -12.37
N LEU A 128 -19.57 5.28 -11.66
CA LEU A 128 -18.52 6.30 -11.84
C LEU A 128 -17.13 5.81 -11.43
N MET A 129 -17.05 4.84 -10.52
CA MET A 129 -15.82 4.20 -10.05
C MET A 129 -15.62 2.81 -10.68
N ALA A 130 -16.39 2.48 -11.72
CA ALA A 130 -16.24 1.22 -12.44
C ALA A 130 -14.92 1.18 -13.22
N LEU A 131 -14.23 0.05 -13.19
CA LEU A 131 -13.00 -0.20 -13.94
C LEU A 131 -13.30 -0.12 -15.44
N ARG A 132 -12.61 0.77 -16.14
CA ARG A 132 -12.73 0.93 -17.60
C ARG A 132 -11.42 0.73 -18.32
N THR A 133 -10.32 0.92 -17.63
CA THR A 133 -8.99 0.87 -18.21
C THR A 133 -8.08 0.02 -17.37
N ILE A 134 -7.46 -0.98 -18.00
CA ILE A 134 -6.41 -1.80 -17.41
C ILE A 134 -5.10 -1.37 -18.09
N GLU A 135 -4.18 -0.81 -17.32
CA GLU A 135 -2.84 -0.43 -17.78
C GLU A 135 -1.86 -1.52 -17.36
N VAL A 136 -1.23 -2.16 -18.34
CA VAL A 136 -0.20 -3.19 -18.11
C VAL A 136 1.17 -2.59 -18.38
N THR A 137 2.10 -2.79 -17.46
CA THR A 137 3.49 -2.30 -17.57
C THR A 137 4.48 -3.37 -17.13
N GLY A 138 5.71 -3.32 -17.67
CA GLY A 138 6.79 -4.24 -17.31
C GLY A 138 6.75 -5.55 -18.08
N THR A 139 6.04 -5.63 -19.21
CA THR A 139 6.02 -6.75 -20.13
C THR A 139 6.90 -6.46 -21.34
N GLU A 140 7.73 -7.42 -21.71
CA GLU A 140 8.60 -7.39 -22.90
C GLU A 140 8.29 -8.55 -23.86
N ARG A 141 7.97 -9.72 -23.30
CA ARG A 141 7.71 -10.97 -24.04
C ARG A 141 6.24 -11.32 -24.09
N ILE A 142 5.48 -10.95 -23.06
CA ILE A 142 4.04 -11.17 -23.01
C ILE A 142 3.35 -9.96 -23.64
N PRO A 143 2.52 -10.13 -24.67
CA PRO A 143 1.72 -9.03 -25.19
C PRO A 143 0.81 -8.47 -24.08
N ALA A 144 0.88 -7.16 -23.85
CA ALA A 144 0.02 -6.52 -22.84
C ALA A 144 -1.48 -6.74 -23.12
N THR A 145 -1.85 -6.90 -24.40
CA THR A 145 -3.22 -7.21 -24.84
C THR A 145 -3.75 -8.50 -24.26
N ASP A 146 -2.91 -9.54 -24.18
CA ASP A 146 -3.32 -10.86 -23.70
C ASP A 146 -3.65 -10.81 -22.20
N ILE A 147 -2.88 -10.03 -21.45
CA ILE A 147 -3.14 -9.78 -20.01
C ILE A 147 -4.41 -8.96 -19.80
N VAL A 148 -4.62 -7.91 -20.62
CA VAL A 148 -5.84 -7.12 -20.58
C VAL A 148 -7.05 -8.00 -20.88
N GLN A 149 -6.95 -8.88 -21.88
CA GLN A 149 -8.03 -9.80 -22.23
C GLN A 149 -8.31 -10.83 -21.13
N ALA A 150 -7.27 -11.37 -20.50
CA ALA A 150 -7.45 -12.28 -19.37
C ALA A 150 -8.20 -11.64 -18.19
N LEU A 151 -8.05 -10.32 -18.01
CA LEU A 151 -8.68 -9.56 -16.94
C LEU A 151 -10.01 -8.89 -17.32
N ASP A 152 -10.53 -9.16 -18.53
CA ASP A 152 -11.79 -8.57 -19.02
C ASP A 152 -12.98 -8.79 -18.08
N GLY A 153 -13.02 -9.91 -17.37
CA GLY A 153 -14.04 -10.22 -16.38
C GLY A 153 -14.13 -9.23 -15.21
N GLN A 154 -13.11 -8.39 -15.02
CA GLN A 154 -13.10 -7.34 -13.99
C GLN A 154 -13.60 -5.98 -14.50
N LEU A 155 -13.77 -5.81 -15.81
CA LEU A 155 -14.29 -4.56 -16.39
C LEU A 155 -15.71 -4.28 -15.85
N ASP A 156 -16.08 -3.02 -15.81
CA ASP A 156 -17.33 -2.48 -15.27
C ASP A 156 -17.58 -2.78 -13.77
N THR A 157 -16.65 -3.46 -13.09
CA THR A 157 -16.70 -3.65 -11.64
C THR A 157 -16.17 -2.41 -10.92
N PRO A 158 -16.87 -1.88 -9.90
CA PRO A 158 -16.35 -0.78 -9.09
C PRO A 158 -14.99 -1.14 -8.47
N LEU A 159 -14.01 -0.22 -8.55
CA LEU A 159 -12.63 -0.46 -8.11
C LEU A 159 -12.51 -1.12 -6.71
N PRO A 160 -13.33 -0.77 -5.69
CA PRO A 160 -13.26 -1.42 -4.39
C PRO A 160 -13.82 -2.84 -4.35
N LEU A 161 -14.53 -3.27 -5.40
CA LEU A 161 -15.15 -4.59 -5.52
C LEU A 161 -14.39 -5.51 -6.47
N ILE A 162 -13.25 -5.09 -7.01
CA ILE A 162 -12.40 -5.93 -7.85
C ILE A 162 -12.01 -7.19 -7.07
N ASP A 163 -12.23 -8.34 -7.69
CA ASP A 163 -11.82 -9.63 -7.15
C ASP A 163 -10.34 -9.89 -7.44
N PHE A 164 -9.47 -9.51 -6.50
CA PHE A 164 -8.03 -9.76 -6.62
C PHE A 164 -7.68 -11.25 -6.56
N ALA A 165 -8.57 -12.13 -6.08
CA ALA A 165 -8.34 -13.57 -6.12
C ALA A 165 -8.53 -14.09 -7.56
N ALA A 166 -9.55 -13.62 -8.25
CA ALA A 166 -9.74 -13.90 -9.67
C ALA A 166 -8.59 -13.33 -10.51
N VAL A 167 -8.19 -12.06 -10.28
CA VAL A 167 -7.01 -11.47 -10.94
C VAL A 167 -5.76 -12.31 -10.74
N LYS A 168 -5.53 -12.81 -9.52
CA LYS A 168 -4.40 -13.70 -9.25
C LYS A 168 -4.50 -15.01 -10.02
N GLN A 169 -5.67 -15.61 -10.09
CA GLN A 169 -5.90 -16.86 -10.81
C GLN A 169 -5.59 -16.68 -12.31
N GLU A 170 -6.17 -15.68 -12.95
CA GLU A 170 -5.95 -15.38 -14.36
C GLU A 170 -4.45 -15.10 -14.68
N LEU A 171 -3.80 -14.28 -13.85
CA LEU A 171 -2.39 -13.99 -14.02
C LEU A 171 -1.47 -15.20 -13.75
N SER A 172 -1.92 -16.18 -12.97
CA SER A 172 -1.14 -17.41 -12.71
C SER A 172 -1.09 -18.37 -13.89
N GLU A 173 -1.93 -18.21 -14.89
CA GLU A 173 -1.90 -18.98 -16.14
C GLU A 173 -0.71 -18.59 -17.01
N PHE A 174 -0.18 -17.38 -16.84
CA PHE A 174 0.99 -16.91 -17.55
C PHE A 174 2.28 -17.35 -16.84
N THR A 175 2.87 -18.46 -17.26
CA THR A 175 4.10 -19.02 -16.66
C THR A 175 5.29 -18.05 -16.70
N LEU A 176 5.29 -17.13 -17.67
CA LEU A 176 6.29 -16.06 -17.79
C LEU A 176 6.19 -14.99 -16.70
N ILE A 177 5.09 -14.90 -15.97
CA ILE A 177 4.98 -13.92 -14.88
C ILE A 177 5.69 -14.46 -13.64
N ARG A 178 6.74 -13.75 -13.22
CA ARG A 178 7.44 -14.01 -11.95
C ARG A 178 6.69 -13.44 -10.76
N SER A 179 6.29 -12.20 -10.88
CA SER A 179 5.54 -11.46 -9.86
C SER A 179 4.78 -10.30 -10.50
N TYR A 180 3.77 -9.82 -9.82
CA TYR A 180 3.00 -8.65 -10.25
C TYR A 180 2.59 -7.81 -9.04
N VAL A 181 2.29 -6.54 -9.31
CA VAL A 181 1.71 -5.61 -8.34
C VAL A 181 0.53 -4.92 -9.01
N THR A 182 -0.61 -4.88 -8.32
CA THR A 182 -1.80 -4.17 -8.77
C THR A 182 -1.95 -2.87 -8.00
N GLU A 183 -2.23 -1.78 -8.72
CA GLU A 183 -2.47 -0.44 -8.17
C GLU A 183 -3.79 0.09 -8.72
N SER A 184 -4.76 0.33 -7.84
CA SER A 184 -6.02 0.97 -8.24
C SER A 184 -5.82 2.48 -8.31
N ARG A 185 -6.07 3.06 -9.49
CA ARG A 185 -6.05 4.51 -9.72
C ARG A 185 -7.46 5.03 -9.97
N PRO A 186 -8.10 5.59 -8.97
CA PRO A 186 -9.39 6.22 -9.17
C PRO A 186 -9.33 7.30 -10.26
N PRO A 187 -10.42 7.50 -11.04
CA PRO A 187 -11.74 6.92 -10.79
C PRO A 187 -11.98 5.53 -11.43
N HIS A 188 -11.21 5.09 -12.46
CA HIS A 188 -11.61 3.93 -13.27
C HIS A 188 -10.43 3.13 -13.85
N THR A 189 -9.22 3.28 -13.33
CA THR A 189 -8.02 2.61 -13.85
C THR A 189 -7.44 1.61 -12.86
N LEU A 190 -7.10 0.42 -13.35
CA LEU A 190 -6.29 -0.57 -12.66
C LEU A 190 -4.93 -0.67 -13.37
N VAL A 191 -3.85 -0.41 -12.65
CA VAL A 191 -2.49 -0.58 -13.16
C VAL A 191 -1.96 -1.93 -12.68
N VAL A 192 -1.53 -2.76 -13.61
CA VAL A 192 -0.89 -4.06 -13.35
C VAL A 192 0.56 -3.95 -13.77
N ARG A 193 1.46 -3.94 -12.79
CA ARG A 193 2.90 -3.95 -13.02
C ARG A 193 3.40 -5.38 -12.95
N ILE A 194 3.98 -5.86 -14.03
CA ILE A 194 4.45 -7.22 -14.17
C ILE A 194 5.98 -7.24 -14.14
N VAL A 195 6.51 -8.26 -13.50
CA VAL A 195 7.92 -8.64 -13.61
C VAL A 195 7.96 -10.00 -14.28
N GLU A 196 8.49 -10.04 -15.48
CA GLU A 196 8.64 -11.29 -16.23
C GLU A 196 9.77 -12.14 -15.69
N ARG A 197 9.67 -13.47 -15.88
CA ARG A 197 10.74 -14.43 -15.62
C ARG A 197 11.79 -14.31 -16.71
N ASN A 198 13.03 -14.27 -16.29
CA ASN A 198 14.16 -14.31 -17.22
C ASN A 198 14.66 -15.74 -17.33
N PRO A 199 14.58 -16.37 -18.52
CA PRO A 199 15.16 -17.68 -18.74
C PRO A 199 16.68 -17.65 -18.53
N VAL A 200 17.21 -18.72 -17.94
CA VAL A 200 18.64 -18.87 -17.68
C VAL A 200 19.24 -20.00 -18.55
N GLY A 201 18.49 -21.06 -18.75
CA GLY A 201 18.98 -22.22 -19.51
C GLY A 201 17.86 -23.21 -19.76
N SER A 202 18.16 -24.20 -20.57
CA SER A 202 17.31 -25.36 -20.87
C SER A 202 17.80 -26.58 -20.10
N ILE A 203 16.88 -27.32 -19.47
CA ILE A 203 17.20 -28.60 -18.81
C ILE A 203 16.59 -29.73 -19.62
N ALA A 204 17.31 -30.85 -19.77
CA ALA A 204 16.78 -32.03 -20.40
C ALA A 204 15.61 -32.60 -19.55
N SER A 205 14.50 -32.90 -20.21
CA SER A 205 13.32 -33.54 -19.65
C SER A 205 12.96 -34.82 -20.39
N ALA A 206 11.95 -35.57 -19.93
CA ALA A 206 11.56 -36.82 -20.58
C ALA A 206 11.08 -36.62 -22.04
N ASP A 207 10.48 -35.47 -22.32
CA ASP A 207 9.85 -35.16 -23.61
C ASP A 207 10.66 -34.14 -24.45
N GLY A 208 11.88 -33.80 -24.02
CA GLY A 208 12.73 -32.84 -24.70
C GLY A 208 13.49 -31.91 -23.76
N PHE A 209 13.22 -30.61 -23.84
CA PHE A 209 13.91 -29.61 -23.05
C PHE A 209 12.91 -28.65 -22.42
N ASP A 210 13.13 -28.37 -21.13
CA ASP A 210 12.39 -27.39 -20.35
C ASP A 210 13.23 -26.11 -20.18
N LEU A 211 12.75 -24.99 -20.70
CA LEU A 211 13.37 -23.70 -20.50
C LEU A 211 13.00 -23.21 -19.08
N VAL A 212 14.01 -22.91 -18.27
CA VAL A 212 13.82 -22.58 -16.85
C VAL A 212 14.38 -21.22 -16.48
N ASP A 213 13.82 -20.63 -15.43
CA ASP A 213 14.36 -19.43 -14.81
C ASP A 213 15.42 -19.75 -13.74
N ALA A 214 15.97 -18.71 -13.12
CA ALA A 214 16.96 -18.84 -12.05
C ALA A 214 16.46 -19.56 -10.78
N ALA A 215 15.16 -19.69 -10.59
CA ALA A 215 14.55 -20.46 -9.50
C ALA A 215 14.19 -21.91 -9.90
N GLY A 216 14.55 -22.33 -11.11
CA GLY A 216 14.21 -23.64 -11.63
C GLY A 216 12.75 -23.81 -12.07
N VAL A 217 12.01 -22.71 -12.17
CA VAL A 217 10.62 -22.76 -12.64
C VAL A 217 10.58 -22.88 -14.14
N VAL A 218 9.84 -23.88 -14.65
CA VAL A 218 9.66 -24.11 -16.07
C VAL A 218 8.83 -22.98 -16.68
N ILE A 219 9.40 -22.34 -17.70
CA ILE A 219 8.76 -21.27 -18.47
C ILE A 219 8.03 -21.86 -19.68
N SER A 220 8.73 -22.75 -20.40
CA SER A 220 8.18 -23.45 -21.55
C SER A 220 8.89 -24.79 -21.77
N SER A 221 8.19 -25.74 -22.37
CA SER A 221 8.72 -27.05 -22.72
C SER A 221 8.68 -27.23 -24.26
N GLY A 222 9.67 -27.89 -24.83
CA GLY A 222 9.73 -28.16 -26.25
C GLY A 222 10.57 -29.38 -26.56
N ALA A 223 10.36 -29.98 -27.75
CA ALA A 223 11.15 -31.12 -28.20
C ALA A 223 12.63 -30.77 -28.48
N GLU A 224 12.89 -29.50 -28.80
CA GLU A 224 14.22 -28.97 -29.03
C GLU A 224 14.57 -27.89 -28.02
N ARG A 225 15.90 -27.76 -27.75
CA ARG A 225 16.39 -26.70 -26.89
C ARG A 225 16.17 -25.31 -27.52
N THR A 226 15.96 -24.31 -26.72
CA THR A 226 15.90 -22.91 -27.19
C THR A 226 17.34 -22.45 -27.52
N PRO A 227 17.67 -22.10 -28.78
CA PRO A 227 19.05 -21.89 -29.20
C PRO A 227 19.81 -20.79 -28.48
N GLN A 228 19.12 -19.83 -27.92
CA GLN A 228 19.69 -18.66 -27.25
C GLN A 228 20.13 -18.93 -25.82
N TYR A 229 19.79 -20.11 -25.27
CA TYR A 229 20.05 -20.45 -23.87
C TYR A 229 20.89 -21.72 -23.78
N PRO A 230 21.88 -21.81 -22.87
CA PRO A 230 22.68 -22.97 -22.64
C PRO A 230 21.84 -24.14 -22.12
N VAL A 231 22.30 -25.37 -22.40
CA VAL A 231 21.81 -26.54 -21.71
C VAL A 231 22.45 -26.58 -20.32
N VAL A 232 21.62 -26.70 -19.27
CA VAL A 232 22.09 -26.85 -17.89
C VAL A 232 21.92 -28.32 -17.50
N ASP A 233 23.03 -29.02 -17.36
CA ASP A 233 23.10 -30.40 -16.90
C ASP A 233 23.57 -30.40 -15.44
N ALA A 234 22.64 -30.37 -14.52
CA ALA A 234 22.92 -30.30 -13.08
C ALA A 234 22.42 -31.56 -12.37
N ALA A 235 23.27 -32.13 -11.53
CA ALA A 235 22.88 -33.23 -10.67
C ALA A 235 21.75 -32.78 -9.73
N GLY A 236 20.63 -33.51 -9.74
CA GLY A 236 19.43 -33.16 -8.97
C GLY A 236 18.44 -32.26 -9.74
N GLY A 237 18.69 -31.96 -11.02
CA GLY A 237 17.79 -31.17 -11.86
C GLY A 237 17.67 -29.73 -11.42
N ALA A 238 16.52 -29.08 -11.72
CA ALA A 238 16.25 -27.66 -11.47
C ALA A 238 16.23 -27.24 -9.99
N SER A 239 16.21 -28.17 -9.05
CA SER A 239 16.11 -27.89 -7.61
C SER A 239 17.39 -28.27 -6.83
N GLY A 240 18.44 -28.72 -7.54
CA GLY A 240 19.67 -29.17 -6.91
C GLY A 240 20.67 -28.04 -6.64
N ALA A 241 21.57 -28.26 -5.66
CA ALA A 241 22.64 -27.31 -5.36
C ALA A 241 23.60 -27.09 -6.55
N GLY A 242 23.72 -28.07 -7.46
CA GLY A 242 24.43 -27.93 -8.73
C GLY A 242 23.76 -26.90 -9.65
N PHE A 243 22.44 -26.94 -9.75
CA PHE A 243 21.69 -25.97 -10.55
C PHE A 243 21.84 -24.54 -10.01
N GLU A 244 21.72 -24.35 -8.69
CA GLU A 244 21.94 -23.03 -8.06
C GLU A 244 23.35 -22.50 -8.36
N ALA A 245 24.37 -23.37 -8.30
CA ALA A 245 25.73 -22.99 -8.62
C ALA A 245 25.87 -22.63 -10.12
N ALA A 246 25.31 -23.45 -11.03
CA ALA A 246 25.30 -23.14 -12.47
C ALA A 246 24.63 -21.79 -12.75
N VAL A 247 23.48 -21.52 -12.16
CA VAL A 247 22.76 -20.23 -12.29
C VAL A 247 23.61 -19.07 -11.79
N ALA A 248 24.28 -19.21 -10.65
CA ALA A 248 25.15 -18.17 -10.10
C ALA A 248 26.34 -17.89 -11.04
N VAL A 249 26.89 -18.92 -11.63
CA VAL A 249 27.98 -18.80 -12.64
C VAL A 249 27.45 -18.09 -13.90
N ILE A 250 26.35 -18.54 -14.49
CA ILE A 250 25.74 -17.92 -15.66
C ILE A 250 25.45 -16.43 -15.44
N ALA A 251 24.92 -16.10 -14.27
CA ALA A 251 24.60 -14.71 -13.90
C ALA A 251 25.84 -13.80 -13.79
N ALA A 252 26.98 -14.36 -13.36
CA ALA A 252 28.23 -13.63 -13.23
C ALA A 252 28.95 -13.42 -14.58
N LEU A 253 28.60 -14.20 -15.63
CA LEU A 253 29.25 -14.07 -16.91
C LEU A 253 28.81 -12.82 -17.68
N PRO A 254 29.76 -12.06 -18.28
CA PRO A 254 29.44 -11.00 -19.22
C PRO A 254 28.62 -11.53 -20.40
N GLU A 255 27.77 -10.66 -20.98
CA GLU A 255 26.90 -11.04 -22.11
C GLU A 255 27.65 -11.66 -23.27
N GLY A 256 28.84 -11.13 -23.61
CA GLY A 256 29.66 -11.63 -24.71
C GLY A 256 30.18 -13.08 -24.51
N ILE A 257 30.29 -13.56 -23.28
CA ILE A 257 30.63 -14.95 -22.96
C ILE A 257 29.33 -15.76 -22.81
N ARG A 258 28.34 -15.22 -22.16
CA ARG A 258 27.05 -15.87 -21.94
C ARG A 258 26.37 -16.28 -23.26
N SER A 259 26.41 -15.40 -24.24
CA SER A 259 25.87 -15.69 -25.59
C SER A 259 26.62 -16.81 -26.35
N GLN A 260 27.84 -17.16 -25.92
CA GLN A 260 28.63 -18.23 -26.47
C GLN A 260 28.52 -19.56 -25.69
N LEU A 261 27.76 -19.59 -24.58
CA LEU A 261 27.56 -20.79 -23.81
C LEU A 261 26.71 -21.80 -24.58
N ASP A 262 27.23 -23.03 -24.68
CA ASP A 262 26.48 -24.15 -25.20
C ASP A 262 25.91 -25.02 -24.09
N THR A 263 26.74 -25.42 -23.12
CA THR A 263 26.35 -26.30 -22.04
C THR A 263 27.03 -25.87 -20.74
N VAL A 264 26.29 -25.97 -19.61
CA VAL A 264 26.79 -25.80 -18.25
C VAL A 264 26.54 -27.10 -17.50
N THR A 265 27.62 -27.81 -17.13
CA THR A 265 27.54 -29.03 -16.34
C THR A 265 27.88 -28.74 -14.87
N ALA A 266 27.07 -29.18 -13.94
CA ALA A 266 27.28 -29.00 -12.50
C ALA A 266 27.01 -30.32 -11.75
N ALA A 267 28.04 -31.16 -11.63
CA ALA A 267 27.92 -32.40 -10.86
C ALA A 267 27.69 -32.14 -9.37
N THR A 268 28.30 -31.09 -8.85
CA THR A 268 28.12 -30.57 -7.51
C THR A 268 28.13 -29.05 -7.52
N LYS A 269 27.85 -28.41 -6.37
CA LYS A 269 27.99 -26.95 -6.23
C LYS A 269 29.41 -26.42 -6.40
N ASP A 270 30.41 -27.31 -6.27
CA ASP A 270 31.84 -26.97 -6.34
C ASP A 270 32.53 -27.48 -7.62
N ASP A 271 31.79 -28.13 -8.51
CA ASP A 271 32.29 -28.67 -9.77
C ASP A 271 31.38 -28.22 -10.94
N VAL A 272 31.55 -26.95 -11.29
CA VAL A 272 30.87 -26.36 -12.44
C VAL A 272 31.84 -26.29 -13.62
N THR A 273 31.40 -26.77 -14.76
CA THR A 273 32.16 -26.76 -16.04
C THR A 273 31.26 -26.10 -17.10
N LEU A 274 31.86 -25.24 -17.91
CA LEU A 274 31.18 -24.60 -19.03
C LEU A 274 31.73 -25.16 -20.34
N THR A 275 30.88 -25.34 -21.32
CA THR A 275 31.26 -25.59 -22.70
C THR A 275 30.84 -24.40 -23.54
N LEU A 276 31.79 -23.80 -24.26
CA LEU A 276 31.54 -22.69 -25.18
C LEU A 276 31.18 -23.18 -26.56
N GLY A 277 30.48 -22.39 -27.34
CA GLY A 277 30.26 -22.61 -28.75
C GLY A 277 31.63 -22.78 -29.47
N GLY A 278 31.78 -23.91 -30.14
CA GLY A 278 33.10 -24.30 -30.71
C GLY A 278 33.83 -25.36 -29.89
N GLY A 279 33.26 -25.84 -28.79
CA GLY A 279 33.70 -27.02 -28.03
C GLY A 279 34.77 -26.76 -26.98
N ALA A 280 35.18 -25.51 -26.75
CA ALA A 280 36.16 -25.18 -25.72
C ALA A 280 35.56 -25.37 -24.34
N ARG A 281 36.29 -26.07 -23.47
CA ARG A 281 35.89 -26.36 -22.09
C ARG A 281 36.42 -25.30 -21.15
N VAL A 282 35.60 -24.85 -20.20
CA VAL A 282 36.00 -23.96 -19.11
C VAL A 282 35.76 -24.67 -17.76
N VAL A 283 36.83 -24.99 -17.07
CA VAL A 283 36.76 -25.51 -15.68
C VAL A 283 36.58 -24.33 -14.74
N TRP A 284 35.36 -24.21 -14.19
CA TRP A 284 35.01 -23.09 -13.31
C TRP A 284 35.18 -23.40 -11.83
N GLY A 285 34.85 -24.65 -11.45
CA GLY A 285 34.84 -25.05 -10.05
C GLY A 285 33.62 -24.52 -9.29
N ASN A 286 33.81 -23.89 -8.14
CA ASN A 286 32.72 -23.34 -7.32
C ASN A 286 32.25 -21.95 -7.80
N SER A 287 31.13 -21.49 -7.27
CA SER A 287 30.57 -20.15 -7.56
C SER A 287 31.23 -19.01 -6.75
N GLU A 288 32.23 -19.31 -5.90
CA GLU A 288 32.93 -18.26 -5.16
C GLU A 288 33.78 -17.39 -6.10
N ARG A 289 33.82 -16.09 -5.82
CA ARG A 289 34.55 -15.10 -6.65
C ARG A 289 34.16 -15.13 -8.13
N ALA A 290 32.91 -15.49 -8.43
CA ALA A 290 32.42 -15.72 -9.79
C ALA A 290 32.66 -14.51 -10.71
N GLU A 291 32.44 -13.29 -10.24
CA GLU A 291 32.70 -12.07 -11.03
C GLU A 291 34.20 -11.93 -11.40
N TYR A 292 35.08 -12.20 -10.43
CA TYR A 292 36.52 -12.16 -10.70
C TYR A 292 36.97 -13.25 -11.67
N LYS A 293 36.47 -14.47 -11.53
CA LYS A 293 36.69 -15.56 -12.50
C LYS A 293 36.20 -15.19 -13.90
N ALA A 294 35.07 -14.50 -14.00
CA ALA A 294 34.53 -14.02 -15.28
C ALA A 294 35.44 -12.97 -15.94
N VAL A 295 36.03 -12.07 -15.16
CA VAL A 295 37.02 -11.09 -15.66
C VAL A 295 38.27 -11.82 -16.17
N VAL A 296 38.79 -12.79 -15.40
CA VAL A 296 39.95 -13.59 -15.79
C VAL A 296 39.68 -14.38 -17.09
N LEU A 297 38.53 -15.06 -17.15
CA LEU A 297 38.11 -15.80 -18.36
C LEU A 297 37.99 -14.86 -19.55
N SER A 298 37.44 -13.66 -19.38
CA SER A 298 37.35 -12.66 -20.46
C SER A 298 38.71 -12.29 -21.01
N ALA A 299 39.69 -12.08 -20.13
CA ALA A 299 41.06 -11.78 -20.52
C ALA A 299 41.74 -12.94 -21.23
N LEU A 300 41.52 -14.19 -20.76
CA LEU A 300 42.03 -15.40 -21.41
C LEU A 300 41.43 -15.60 -22.79
N LEU A 301 40.13 -15.40 -22.98
CA LEU A 301 39.47 -15.50 -24.27
C LEU A 301 39.95 -14.47 -25.30
N VAL A 302 40.37 -13.29 -24.85
CA VAL A 302 41.00 -12.27 -25.71
C VAL A 302 42.40 -12.67 -26.09
N ALA A 303 43.19 -13.20 -25.15
CA ALA A 303 44.56 -13.65 -25.40
C ALA A 303 44.63 -14.95 -26.21
N HIS A 304 43.71 -15.84 -25.94
CA HIS A 304 43.61 -17.17 -26.54
C HIS A 304 42.17 -17.40 -27.01
N PRO A 305 41.82 -17.03 -28.26
CA PRO A 305 40.43 -17.17 -28.74
C PRO A 305 39.98 -18.64 -28.79
N VAL A 306 38.65 -18.84 -28.69
CA VAL A 306 38.03 -20.17 -28.83
C VAL A 306 38.52 -20.85 -30.10
N GLY A 307 38.95 -22.10 -29.98
CA GLY A 307 39.54 -22.87 -31.07
C GLY A 307 41.09 -22.82 -31.16
N SER A 308 41.76 -21.91 -30.46
CA SER A 308 43.23 -21.92 -30.31
C SER A 308 43.69 -22.80 -29.15
N VAL A 309 42.82 -23.05 -28.17
CA VAL A 309 43.03 -23.91 -27.00
C VAL A 309 41.79 -24.75 -26.75
N THR A 310 41.93 -25.86 -26.05
CA THR A 310 40.82 -26.77 -25.77
C THR A 310 40.20 -26.56 -24.38
N GLU A 311 40.98 -26.01 -23.43
CA GLU A 311 40.54 -25.88 -22.06
C GLU A 311 41.07 -24.58 -21.42
N TYR A 312 40.21 -23.92 -20.69
CA TYR A 312 40.50 -22.78 -19.81
C TYR A 312 40.18 -23.19 -18.37
N ASP A 313 41.16 -23.18 -17.49
CA ASP A 313 40.94 -23.46 -16.06
C ASP A 313 40.99 -22.17 -15.27
N VAL A 314 39.83 -21.74 -14.79
CA VAL A 314 39.65 -20.57 -13.94
C VAL A 314 39.17 -20.93 -12.53
N SER A 315 39.24 -22.22 -12.16
CA SER A 315 38.87 -22.67 -10.83
C SER A 315 39.63 -21.97 -9.72
N SER A 316 40.90 -21.65 -10.00
CA SER A 316 41.79 -20.80 -9.18
C SER A 316 42.17 -19.56 -9.96
N PRO A 317 41.41 -18.46 -9.87
CA PRO A 317 41.56 -17.30 -10.75
C PRO A 317 42.90 -16.56 -10.62
N ASP A 318 43.60 -16.74 -9.51
CA ASP A 318 44.94 -16.19 -9.30
C ASP A 318 46.04 -17.02 -9.99
N SER A 319 45.73 -18.20 -10.49
CA SER A 319 46.63 -19.12 -11.19
C SER A 319 45.92 -19.83 -12.34
N ALA A 320 45.20 -19.04 -13.16
CA ALA A 320 44.44 -19.56 -14.29
C ALA A 320 45.38 -20.17 -15.36
N VAL A 321 44.92 -21.27 -15.98
CA VAL A 321 45.73 -22.02 -16.95
C VAL A 321 44.92 -22.26 -18.23
N VAL A 322 45.59 -22.29 -19.36
CA VAL A 322 45.02 -22.69 -20.66
C VAL A 322 45.77 -23.92 -21.20
N ARG A 323 45.04 -24.83 -21.87
CA ARG A 323 45.57 -26.07 -22.44
C ARG A 323 45.08 -26.29 -23.84
#